data_dfcef9242b3042a9f54d5f068b79dccb
#
_entry.id   dfcef9242b3042a9f54d5f068b79dccb
#
_cell.length_a   1.000
_cell.length_b   1.000
_cell.length_c   1.000
_cell.angle_alpha   90.00
_cell.angle_beta   90.00
_cell.angle_gamma   90.00
#
_symmetry.space_group_name_H-M   'P 1'
#
loop_
_entity.id
_entity.type
_entity.pdbx_description
1 polymer ?
#
loop_
_entity_poly.entity_id
_entity_poly.type
_entity_poly.pdbx_seq_one_letter_code
_entity_poly.pdbx_strand_id
1 'polypeptide(L)' 'GSYTNYLFDKGIDKILKKVGEEATEIVIAAKNPDPEEIKYEISDFLYHVMVLMAERGVTWEDITEELANR' A
#
# COMPACT_ATOMS: atom_id res chain seq x y z
N GLY A 1 1.87 -8.37 -19.09
CA GLY A 1 1.89 -9.08 -18.02
C GLY A 1 2.77 -8.68 -16.86
N SER A 2 2.25 -7.92 -15.97
CA SER A 2 2.94 -7.59 -14.72
C SER A 2 1.99 -7.80 -13.57
N TYR A 3 2.54 -7.84 -12.36
CA TYR A 3 1.73 -7.93 -11.16
C TYR A 3 0.80 -6.71 -11.03
N THR A 4 1.30 -5.53 -11.38
CA THR A 4 0.49 -4.30 -11.34
C THR A 4 -0.70 -4.40 -12.28
N ASN A 5 -0.48 -4.89 -13.50
CA ASN A 5 -1.57 -5.12 -14.45
C ASN A 5 -2.58 -6.14 -13.90
N TYR A 6 -2.08 -7.20 -13.26
CA TYR A 6 -2.94 -8.21 -12.64
C TYR A 6 -3.86 -7.56 -11.60
N LEU A 7 -3.33 -6.67 -10.76
CA LEU A 7 -4.13 -5.99 -9.74
C LEU A 7 -5.24 -5.14 -10.36
N PHE A 8 -4.91 -4.37 -11.39
CA PHE A 8 -5.91 -3.56 -12.06
C PHE A 8 -6.97 -4.41 -12.76
N ASP A 9 -6.54 -5.52 -13.38
CA ASP A 9 -7.47 -6.44 -14.06
C ASP A 9 -8.43 -7.09 -13.06
N LYS A 10 -7.98 -7.44 -11.88
CA LYS A 10 -8.82 -8.05 -10.85
C LYS A 10 -9.76 -7.04 -10.20
N GLY A 11 -9.38 -5.77 -10.18
CA GLY A 11 -10.24 -4.71 -9.70
C GLY A 11 -10.13 -4.40 -8.22
N ILE A 12 -11.03 -3.54 -7.77
CA ILE A 12 -10.94 -2.91 -6.45
C ILE A 12 -10.94 -3.90 -5.29
N ASP A 13 -11.72 -4.97 -5.37
CA ASP A 13 -11.79 -5.91 -4.25
C ASP A 13 -10.46 -6.60 -4.01
N LYS A 14 -9.76 -6.97 -5.07
CA LYS A 14 -8.44 -7.58 -4.96
C LYS A 14 -7.41 -6.58 -4.42
N ILE A 15 -7.47 -5.37 -4.92
CA ILE A 15 -6.56 -4.30 -4.47
C ILE A 15 -6.77 -4.05 -2.96
N LEU A 16 -8.01 -3.95 -2.51
CA LEU A 16 -8.32 -3.72 -1.09
C LEU A 16 -7.88 -4.89 -0.21
N LYS A 17 -8.06 -6.12 -0.72
CA LYS A 17 -7.60 -7.30 -0.01
C LYS A 17 -6.08 -7.24 0.22
N LYS A 18 -5.34 -6.86 -0.80
CA LYS A 18 -3.88 -6.76 -0.70
C LYS A 18 -3.46 -5.65 0.26
N VAL A 19 -4.12 -4.50 0.21
CA VAL A 19 -3.82 -3.41 1.14
C VAL A 19 -4.01 -3.87 2.59
N GLY A 20 -5.11 -4.57 2.88
CA GLY A 20 -5.37 -5.10 4.22
C GLY A 20 -4.34 -6.13 4.66
N GLU A 21 -3.97 -7.06 3.75
CA GLU A 21 -2.95 -8.07 4.04
C GLU A 21 -1.60 -7.43 4.35
N GLU A 22 -1.18 -6.44 3.54
CA GLU A 22 0.11 -5.79 3.74
C GLU A 22 0.14 -4.94 5.02
N ALA A 23 -0.99 -4.32 5.40
CA ALA A 23 -1.08 -3.62 6.67
C ALA A 23 -0.86 -4.57 7.85
N THR A 24 -1.44 -5.78 7.77
CA THR A 24 -1.26 -6.82 8.78
C THR A 24 0.21 -7.25 8.85
N GLU A 25 0.86 -7.39 7.69
CA GLU A 25 2.28 -7.76 7.64
C GLU A 25 3.17 -6.72 8.34
N ILE A 26 2.83 -5.42 8.23
CA ILE A 26 3.55 -4.37 8.94
C ILE A 26 3.42 -4.58 10.45
N VAL A 27 2.21 -4.86 10.93
CA VAL A 27 1.97 -5.08 12.36
C VAL A 27 2.83 -6.23 12.87
N ILE A 28 2.87 -7.33 12.12
CA ILE A 28 3.66 -8.50 12.49
C ILE A 28 5.16 -8.17 12.47
N ALA A 29 5.62 -7.54 11.38
CA ALA A 29 7.04 -7.22 11.22
C ALA A 29 7.53 -6.24 12.28
N ALA A 30 6.67 -5.33 12.75
CA ALA A 30 7.04 -4.34 13.74
C ALA A 30 7.41 -4.95 15.09
N LYS A 31 7.00 -6.19 15.34
CA LYS A 31 7.38 -6.92 16.55
C LYS A 31 8.81 -7.44 16.50
N ASN A 32 9.39 -7.52 15.29
CA ASN A 32 10.77 -7.97 15.11
C ASN A 32 11.70 -6.78 15.31
N PRO A 33 12.77 -6.92 16.11
CA PRO A 33 13.71 -5.81 16.33
C PRO A 33 14.54 -5.44 15.11
N ASP A 34 14.59 -6.27 14.06
CA ASP A 34 15.35 -6.01 12.85
C ASP A 34 14.59 -4.99 11.97
N PRO A 35 15.14 -3.78 11.76
CA PRO A 35 14.45 -2.76 10.98
C PRO A 35 14.32 -3.09 9.49
N GLU A 36 15.11 -4.05 8.97
CA GLU A 36 15.03 -4.40 7.55
C GLU A 36 13.69 -5.06 7.20
N GLU A 37 13.14 -5.85 8.12
CA GLU A 37 11.87 -6.53 7.87
C GLU A 37 10.71 -5.53 7.80
N ILE A 38 10.64 -4.60 8.74
CA ILE A 38 9.57 -3.60 8.71
C ILE A 38 9.73 -2.65 7.52
N LYS A 39 10.97 -2.34 7.14
CA LYS A 39 11.23 -1.53 5.94
C LYS A 39 10.67 -2.20 4.70
N TYR A 40 10.89 -3.49 4.55
CA TYR A 40 10.36 -4.26 3.43
C TYR A 40 8.83 -4.23 3.41
N GLU A 41 8.21 -4.48 4.56
CA GLU A 41 6.75 -4.55 4.63
C GLU A 41 6.08 -3.19 4.43
N ILE A 42 6.67 -2.10 4.95
CA ILE A 42 6.16 -0.76 4.69
C ILE A 42 6.25 -0.43 3.19
N SER A 43 7.37 -0.80 2.56
CA SER A 43 7.55 -0.55 1.12
C SER A 43 6.51 -1.30 0.30
N ASP A 44 6.23 -2.55 0.66
CA ASP A 44 5.22 -3.35 -0.02
C ASP A 44 3.81 -2.80 0.20
N PHE A 45 3.53 -2.34 1.42
CA PHE A 45 2.26 -1.68 1.71
C PHE A 45 2.09 -0.41 0.88
N LEU A 46 3.10 0.45 0.83
CA LEU A 46 3.03 1.68 0.05
C LEU A 46 2.83 1.40 -1.44
N TYR A 47 3.46 0.35 -1.96
CA TYR A 47 3.24 -0.06 -3.35
C TYR A 47 1.77 -0.35 -3.61
N HIS A 48 1.13 -1.12 -2.74
CA HIS A 48 -0.29 -1.47 -2.91
C HIS A 48 -1.21 -0.26 -2.68
N VAL A 49 -0.84 0.63 -1.76
CA VAL A 49 -1.57 1.89 -1.56
C VAL A 49 -1.50 2.75 -2.82
N MET A 50 -0.33 2.79 -3.49
CA MET A 50 -0.21 3.54 -4.75
C MET A 50 -1.11 2.97 -5.84
N VAL A 51 -1.24 1.65 -5.91
CA VAL A 51 -2.17 1.02 -6.86
C VAL A 51 -3.61 1.43 -6.54
N LEU A 52 -3.97 1.42 -5.27
CA LEU A 52 -5.30 1.85 -4.82
C LEU A 52 -5.55 3.33 -5.17
N MET A 53 -4.55 4.18 -4.95
CA MET A 53 -4.66 5.60 -5.29
C MET A 53 -4.94 5.79 -6.78
N ALA A 54 -4.20 5.07 -7.63
CA ALA A 54 -4.41 5.13 -9.07
C ALA A 54 -5.82 4.67 -9.45
N GLU A 55 -6.30 3.60 -8.83
CA GLU A 55 -7.63 3.06 -9.10
C GLU A 55 -8.73 4.04 -8.71
N ARG A 56 -8.52 4.81 -7.65
CA ARG A 56 -9.51 5.76 -7.14
C ARG A 56 -9.28 7.20 -7.56
N GLY A 57 -8.23 7.47 -8.34
CA GLY A 57 -7.96 8.81 -8.80
C GLY A 57 -7.45 9.76 -7.72
N VAL A 58 -6.75 9.23 -6.72
CA VAL A 58 -6.14 10.03 -5.66
C VAL A 58 -4.66 10.21 -5.98
N THR A 59 -4.16 11.43 -5.89
CA THR A 59 -2.77 11.75 -6.21
C THR A 59 -1.95 11.94 -4.94
N TRP A 60 -0.61 11.93 -5.09
CA TRP A 60 0.27 12.26 -3.99
C TRP A 60 0.06 13.70 -3.51
N GLU A 61 -0.24 14.61 -4.42
CA GLU A 61 -0.55 16.00 -4.07
C GLU A 61 -1.76 16.05 -3.15
N ASP A 62 -2.80 15.24 -3.42
CA ASP A 62 -3.96 15.15 -2.54
C ASP A 62 -3.55 14.71 -1.13
N ILE A 63 -2.69 13.70 -1.04
CA ILE A 63 -2.26 13.14 0.24
C ILE A 63 -1.40 14.15 1.01
N THR A 64 -0.43 14.77 0.35
CA THR A 64 0.46 15.73 1.02
C THR A 64 -0.28 16.97 1.45
N GLU A 65 -1.26 17.43 0.66
CA GLU A 65 -2.09 18.55 1.03
C GLU A 65 -2.91 18.24 2.30
N GLU A 66 -3.52 17.06 2.35
CA GLU A 66 -4.29 16.65 3.51
C GLU A 66 -3.40 16.55 4.76
N LEU A 67 -2.21 15.99 4.62
CA LEU A 67 -1.26 15.86 5.73
C LEU A 67 -0.80 17.23 6.23
N ALA A 68 -0.58 18.18 5.33
CA ALA A 68 -0.15 19.53 5.68
C ALA A 68 -1.20 20.28 6.49
N ASN A 69 -2.47 19.90 6.36
CA ASN A 69 -3.59 20.56 7.04
C ASN A 69 -3.97 19.88 8.35
N ARG A 70 -3.22 18.87 8.77
CA ARG A 70 -3.49 18.17 10.04
C ARG A 70 -2.78 18.78 11.23
#